data_863563a802e8cf08c3d4b5ad19cd51b3
#
_entry.id   863563a802e8cf08c3d4b5ad19cd51b3
#
_cell.length_a   1.000
_cell.length_b   1.000
_cell.length_c   1.000
_cell.angle_alpha   90.00
_cell.angle_beta   90.00
_cell.angle_gamma   90.00
#
_symmetry.space_group_name_H-M   'P 1'
#
loop_
_entity.id
_entity.type
_entity.pdbx_description
1 polymer ?
#
loop_
_entity_poly.entity_id
_entity_poly.type
_entity_poly.pdbx_seq_one_letter_code
_entity_poly.pdbx_strand_id
1 'polypeptide(L)'
;MLDGGTMPGRRAYVEYEIRSIVDAELEGFRRCQGLAFGNDFNPEHLELARQIFEMERSLATFDRGQIVGTSGIFSYEMTVPGGASLPVAGVSMVSVKPTHRRRGVLTGMMHRQLSEVRARGEALAILWASESAIYGRFGYGIATQMEILRVPHEYRDLREDAPVGTGNLRLLTTDEAREALPGVHEGIRQKAPGAVSRSAEWWHVRFFLDLPDSRDGFGANNYLVCEEDGRITGYLIYRRKGDYHDWIPGGKVLVRECMAETQGAYATLWDYVLNLDLVGVVEYDVASSAEPLLWMLQDSRRTKRKRLDAIWVRIVDIERALGARTYQGDGRLVIEVRDRFLEGAGGRFELVSAGGDGLCRRTDEEPDLVMGPEELAGLYLGGGSAWSLWRAGRIAGSESAVALADRLLGWHMAPHCQEHF
;
A
#
# COMPACT_ATOMS: atom_id res chain seq x y z
N MET A 1 -30.74 50.29 8.85
CA MET A 1 -30.57 49.74 7.48
C MET A 1 -29.28 48.99 7.49
N LEU A 2 -29.31 47.67 7.66
CA LEU A 2 -28.16 46.78 7.59
C LEU A 2 -28.29 46.00 6.29
N ASP A 3 -27.30 46.19 5.46
CA ASP A 3 -27.20 45.73 4.09
C ASP A 3 -27.13 44.20 4.03
N GLY A 4 -28.02 43.62 3.22
CA GLY A 4 -28.13 42.18 3.03
C GLY A 4 -26.99 41.64 2.18
N GLY A 5 -25.96 41.14 2.83
CA GLY A 5 -24.88 40.42 2.16
C GLY A 5 -25.39 39.13 1.50
N THR A 6 -25.55 39.15 0.20
CA THR A 6 -25.85 37.98 -0.63
C THR A 6 -24.75 36.92 -0.46
N MET A 7 -25.10 35.78 0.10
CA MET A 7 -24.26 34.57 0.12
C MET A 7 -23.88 34.21 -1.32
N PRO A 8 -22.61 33.85 -1.59
CA PRO A 8 -22.23 33.40 -2.92
C PRO A 8 -22.96 32.11 -3.27
N GLY A 9 -23.67 32.15 -4.42
CA GLY A 9 -24.56 31.12 -4.88
C GLY A 9 -23.98 29.71 -4.82
N ARG A 10 -24.76 28.76 -4.28
CA ARG A 10 -24.55 27.33 -4.46
C ARG A 10 -24.42 27.07 -5.96
N ARG A 11 -23.20 26.73 -6.42
CA ARG A 11 -23.02 26.23 -7.78
C ARG A 11 -23.96 25.04 -7.94
N ALA A 12 -24.82 25.05 -8.95
CA ALA A 12 -25.68 23.93 -9.28
C ALA A 12 -24.83 22.67 -9.36
N TYR A 13 -25.20 21.63 -8.63
CA TYR A 13 -24.61 20.32 -8.76
C TYR A 13 -24.86 19.85 -10.19
N VAL A 14 -23.83 19.78 -10.99
CA VAL A 14 -23.90 19.13 -12.30
C VAL A 14 -23.89 17.65 -12.02
N GLU A 15 -24.95 16.97 -12.38
CA GLU A 15 -25.02 15.51 -12.32
C GLU A 15 -24.20 14.97 -13.50
N TYR A 16 -23.07 14.35 -13.19
CA TYR A 16 -22.22 13.70 -14.16
C TYR A 16 -22.60 12.24 -14.32
N GLU A 17 -22.56 11.72 -15.53
CA GLU A 17 -22.64 10.28 -15.76
C GLU A 17 -21.34 9.62 -15.23
N ILE A 18 -21.49 8.66 -14.29
CA ILE A 18 -20.39 7.86 -13.73
C ILE A 18 -20.70 6.39 -14.02
N ARG A 19 -19.86 5.73 -14.79
CA ARG A 19 -20.00 4.31 -15.13
C ARG A 19 -18.66 3.66 -15.41
N SER A 20 -18.67 2.32 -15.47
CA SER A 20 -17.52 1.54 -15.96
C SER A 20 -17.27 1.87 -17.43
N ILE A 21 -15.99 1.80 -17.82
CA ILE A 21 -15.58 2.00 -19.21
C ILE A 21 -15.71 0.71 -20.02
N VAL A 22 -15.78 0.87 -21.33
CA VAL A 22 -15.61 -0.20 -22.29
C VAL A 22 -14.23 -0.13 -22.94
N ASP A 23 -13.81 -1.18 -23.63
CA ASP A 23 -12.47 -1.29 -24.21
C ASP A 23 -12.10 -0.10 -25.13
N ALA A 24 -13.03 0.38 -25.95
CA ALA A 24 -12.82 1.53 -26.82
C ALA A 24 -12.57 2.85 -26.07
N GLU A 25 -12.88 2.91 -24.80
CA GLU A 25 -12.71 4.11 -23.96
C GLU A 25 -11.40 4.11 -23.15
N LEU A 26 -10.64 2.99 -23.14
CA LEU A 26 -9.40 2.85 -22.37
C LEU A 26 -8.36 3.92 -22.73
N GLU A 27 -8.20 4.23 -23.99
CA GLU A 27 -7.29 5.30 -24.41
C GLU A 27 -7.71 6.65 -23.83
N GLY A 28 -8.99 7.00 -23.92
CA GLY A 28 -9.52 8.24 -23.32
C GLY A 28 -9.34 8.30 -21.82
N PHE A 29 -9.51 7.16 -21.13
CA PHE A 29 -9.26 7.01 -19.70
C PHE A 29 -7.79 7.28 -19.36
N ARG A 30 -6.84 6.66 -20.06
CA ARG A 30 -5.41 6.83 -19.84
C ARG A 30 -4.93 8.26 -20.18
N ARG A 31 -5.48 8.87 -21.23
CA ARG A 31 -5.20 10.29 -21.57
C ARG A 31 -5.71 11.24 -20.46
N CYS A 32 -6.89 10.99 -19.90
CA CYS A 32 -7.42 11.79 -18.80
C CYS A 32 -6.51 11.70 -17.56
N GLN A 33 -6.04 10.49 -17.24
CA GLN A 33 -5.09 10.26 -16.16
C GLN A 33 -3.76 10.98 -16.41
N GLY A 34 -3.14 10.79 -17.59
CA GLY A 34 -1.88 11.44 -17.95
C GLY A 34 -1.95 12.97 -17.82
N LEU A 35 -3.01 13.58 -18.36
CA LEU A 35 -3.24 15.02 -18.22
C LEU A 35 -3.33 15.49 -16.75
N ALA A 36 -3.95 14.70 -15.89
CA ALA A 36 -4.11 15.08 -14.48
C ALA A 36 -2.81 14.98 -13.67
N PHE A 37 -1.93 14.03 -14.04
CA PHE A 37 -0.63 13.79 -13.38
C PHE A 37 0.56 14.46 -14.09
N GLY A 38 0.34 15.14 -15.22
CA GLY A 38 1.39 15.80 -15.98
C GLY A 38 2.29 14.84 -16.77
N ASN A 39 1.77 13.65 -17.12
CA ASN A 39 2.47 12.64 -17.89
C ASN A 39 1.95 12.60 -19.33
N ASP A 40 2.86 12.43 -20.28
CA ASP A 40 2.48 12.17 -21.65
C ASP A 40 1.88 10.77 -21.82
N PHE A 41 0.89 10.67 -22.69
CA PHE A 41 0.29 9.38 -23.04
C PHE A 41 1.21 8.65 -24.03
N ASN A 42 1.63 7.42 -23.67
CA ASN A 42 2.36 6.53 -24.56
C ASN A 42 1.43 5.39 -25.04
N PRO A 43 1.12 5.31 -26.37
CA PRO A 43 0.29 4.24 -26.91
C PRO A 43 0.85 2.83 -26.71
N GLU A 44 2.19 2.67 -26.68
CA GLU A 44 2.85 1.37 -26.48
C GLU A 44 2.53 0.79 -25.10
N HIS A 45 2.33 1.64 -24.09
CA HIS A 45 1.94 1.21 -22.76
C HIS A 45 0.45 0.82 -22.64
N LEU A 46 -0.37 1.11 -23.65
CA LEU A 46 -1.79 0.79 -23.61
C LEU A 46 -2.04 -0.73 -23.66
N GLU A 47 -1.35 -1.43 -24.55
CA GLU A 47 -1.49 -2.90 -24.68
C GLU A 47 -0.99 -3.62 -23.41
N LEU A 48 0.02 -3.07 -22.76
CA LEU A 48 0.50 -3.59 -21.48
C LEU A 48 -0.51 -3.34 -20.36
N ALA A 49 -1.07 -2.14 -20.33
CA ALA A 49 -2.11 -1.83 -19.36
C ALA A 49 -3.32 -2.76 -19.49
N ARG A 50 -3.71 -3.13 -20.73
CA ARG A 50 -4.82 -4.07 -20.99
C ARG A 50 -4.67 -5.41 -20.26
N GLN A 51 -3.45 -5.91 -20.07
CA GLN A 51 -3.19 -7.21 -19.47
C GLN A 51 -3.55 -7.25 -17.98
N ILE A 52 -3.49 -6.09 -17.30
CA ILE A 52 -3.76 -5.98 -15.86
C ILE A 52 -4.99 -5.11 -15.55
N PHE A 53 -5.62 -4.53 -16.56
CA PHE A 53 -6.69 -3.55 -16.37
C PHE A 53 -8.05 -4.26 -16.26
N GLU A 54 -8.77 -3.98 -15.17
CA GLU A 54 -10.12 -4.51 -14.93
C GLU A 54 -11.17 -3.48 -15.38
N MET A 55 -11.65 -3.61 -16.63
CA MET A 55 -12.55 -2.64 -17.26
C MET A 55 -13.85 -2.43 -16.48
N GLU A 56 -14.45 -3.51 -15.99
CA GLU A 56 -15.70 -3.51 -15.23
C GLU A 56 -15.54 -2.88 -13.83
N ARG A 57 -14.29 -2.75 -13.35
CA ARG A 57 -13.94 -2.10 -12.09
C ARG A 57 -13.33 -0.71 -12.29
N SER A 58 -13.30 -0.22 -13.53
CA SER A 58 -12.70 1.07 -13.88
C SER A 58 -13.79 2.07 -14.25
N LEU A 59 -14.04 3.01 -13.33
CA LEU A 59 -15.05 4.05 -13.48
C LEU A 59 -14.49 5.26 -14.22
N ALA A 60 -15.28 5.80 -15.13
CA ALA A 60 -15.06 7.13 -15.69
C ALA A 60 -16.26 8.05 -15.43
N THR A 61 -15.96 9.32 -15.27
CA THR A 61 -16.95 10.39 -15.21
C THR A 61 -16.98 11.09 -16.55
N PHE A 62 -18.17 11.25 -17.11
CA PHE A 62 -18.39 11.85 -18.43
C PHE A 62 -19.04 13.23 -18.32
N ASP A 63 -18.52 14.19 -19.06
CA ASP A 63 -19.17 15.46 -19.38
C ASP A 63 -19.29 15.61 -20.89
N ARG A 64 -20.53 15.67 -21.44
CA ARG A 64 -20.81 15.75 -22.88
C ARG A 64 -20.06 14.70 -23.70
N GLY A 65 -20.05 13.45 -23.21
CA GLY A 65 -19.39 12.32 -23.85
C GLY A 65 -17.86 12.28 -23.74
N GLN A 66 -17.25 13.23 -23.04
CA GLN A 66 -15.81 13.24 -22.78
C GLN A 66 -15.49 12.74 -21.36
N ILE A 67 -14.47 11.92 -21.21
CA ILE A 67 -13.97 11.48 -19.90
C ILE A 67 -13.30 12.68 -19.22
N VAL A 68 -13.79 13.02 -18.01
CA VAL A 68 -13.30 14.15 -17.20
C VAL A 68 -12.79 13.72 -15.82
N GLY A 69 -13.04 12.49 -15.45
CA GLY A 69 -12.52 11.86 -14.22
C GLY A 69 -12.38 10.37 -14.40
N THR A 70 -11.43 9.76 -13.68
CA THR A 70 -11.10 8.33 -13.75
C THR A 70 -10.87 7.76 -12.36
N SER A 71 -11.20 6.49 -12.14
CA SER A 71 -10.84 5.71 -10.95
C SER A 71 -10.91 4.23 -11.29
N GLY A 72 -9.82 3.50 -11.13
CA GLY A 72 -9.76 2.07 -11.38
C GLY A 72 -9.58 1.27 -10.09
N ILE A 73 -9.83 -0.04 -10.17
CA ILE A 73 -9.56 -0.99 -9.10
C ILE A 73 -8.78 -2.16 -9.69
N PHE A 74 -7.76 -2.59 -8.97
CA PHE A 74 -7.14 -3.90 -9.10
C PHE A 74 -7.64 -4.82 -7.99
N SER A 75 -7.98 -6.05 -8.34
CA SER A 75 -8.44 -7.06 -7.39
C SER A 75 -7.24 -7.76 -6.75
N TYR A 76 -7.14 -7.67 -5.42
CA TYR A 76 -6.10 -8.32 -4.64
C TYR A 76 -6.66 -9.17 -3.52
N GLU A 77 -5.82 -10.07 -3.02
CA GLU A 77 -5.93 -10.68 -1.70
C GLU A 77 -4.91 -10.00 -0.77
N MET A 78 -5.36 -9.45 0.36
CA MET A 78 -4.48 -8.83 1.35
C MET A 78 -4.37 -9.71 2.59
N THR A 79 -3.15 -9.93 3.06
CA THR A 79 -2.91 -10.57 4.35
C THR A 79 -3.20 -9.59 5.48
N VAL A 80 -4.01 -10.02 6.44
CA VAL A 80 -4.31 -9.25 7.66
C VAL A 80 -3.58 -9.85 8.87
N PRO A 81 -3.50 -9.16 10.02
CA PRO A 81 -2.90 -9.72 11.24
C PRO A 81 -3.42 -11.11 11.56
N GLY A 82 -2.51 -12.08 11.76
CA GLY A 82 -2.82 -13.49 11.96
C GLY A 82 -2.73 -14.36 10.71
N GLY A 83 -2.49 -13.77 9.52
CA GLY A 83 -2.24 -14.53 8.29
C GLY A 83 -3.49 -14.85 7.47
N ALA A 84 -4.69 -14.45 7.91
CA ALA A 84 -5.88 -14.57 7.08
C ALA A 84 -5.76 -13.66 5.83
N SER A 85 -6.31 -14.12 4.71
CA SER A 85 -6.32 -13.38 3.44
C SER A 85 -7.73 -12.89 3.15
N LEU A 86 -7.89 -11.61 2.83
CA LEU A 86 -9.16 -11.00 2.47
C LEU A 86 -9.11 -10.42 1.05
N PRO A 87 -10.18 -10.61 0.25
CA PRO A 87 -10.32 -9.88 -1.00
C PRO A 87 -10.38 -8.38 -0.73
N VAL A 88 -9.61 -7.61 -1.49
CA VAL A 88 -9.46 -6.17 -1.30
C VAL A 88 -9.41 -5.43 -2.64
N ALA A 89 -10.08 -4.29 -2.68
CA ALA A 89 -10.07 -3.39 -3.82
C ALA A 89 -8.85 -2.45 -3.78
N GLY A 90 -7.87 -2.67 -4.64
CA GLY A 90 -6.71 -1.78 -4.85
C GLY A 90 -7.09 -0.59 -5.72
N VAL A 91 -7.53 0.50 -5.09
CA VAL A 91 -7.99 1.71 -5.78
C VAL A 91 -6.81 2.47 -6.36
N SER A 92 -6.82 2.70 -7.64
CA SER A 92 -5.75 3.35 -8.40
C SER A 92 -6.30 4.24 -9.51
N MET A 93 -5.41 4.94 -10.24
CA MET A 93 -5.75 5.74 -11.41
C MET A 93 -6.82 6.80 -11.15
N VAL A 94 -6.91 7.27 -9.90
CA VAL A 94 -7.88 8.30 -9.49
C VAL A 94 -7.43 9.66 -10.01
N SER A 95 -8.19 10.21 -10.94
CA SER A 95 -7.86 11.51 -11.51
C SER A 95 -9.10 12.34 -11.82
N VAL A 96 -8.94 13.66 -11.86
CA VAL A 96 -9.96 14.61 -12.35
C VAL A 96 -9.27 15.66 -13.18
N LYS A 97 -9.73 15.88 -14.43
CA LYS A 97 -9.21 16.93 -15.28
C LYS A 97 -9.17 18.28 -14.55
N PRO A 98 -8.11 19.08 -14.69
CA PRO A 98 -7.98 20.37 -13.99
C PRO A 98 -9.20 21.28 -14.15
N THR A 99 -9.86 21.26 -15.31
CA THR A 99 -11.06 22.04 -15.62
C THR A 99 -12.31 21.59 -14.87
N HIS A 100 -12.32 20.38 -14.29
CA HIS A 100 -13.46 19.77 -13.60
C HIS A 100 -13.22 19.56 -12.10
N ARG A 101 -12.10 19.98 -11.56
CA ARG A 101 -11.79 19.92 -10.13
C ARG A 101 -12.77 20.79 -9.32
N ARG A 102 -13.01 20.40 -8.06
CA ARG A 102 -13.89 21.09 -7.10
C ARG A 102 -15.36 21.20 -7.54
N ARG A 103 -15.82 20.24 -8.39
CA ARG A 103 -17.22 20.16 -8.89
C ARG A 103 -17.92 18.88 -8.44
N GLY A 104 -17.40 18.15 -7.42
CA GLY A 104 -18.00 16.93 -6.91
C GLY A 104 -17.63 15.63 -7.66
N VAL A 105 -16.89 15.71 -8.78
CA VAL A 105 -16.51 14.55 -9.62
C VAL A 105 -15.85 13.44 -8.79
N LEU A 106 -14.81 13.77 -8.05
CA LEU A 106 -14.12 12.78 -7.19
C LEU A 106 -15.05 12.20 -6.12
N THR A 107 -15.86 13.04 -5.48
CA THR A 107 -16.81 12.59 -4.45
C THR A 107 -17.83 11.60 -5.01
N GLY A 108 -18.37 11.86 -6.20
CA GLY A 108 -19.29 10.95 -6.88
C GLY A 108 -18.64 9.62 -7.26
N MET A 109 -17.42 9.65 -7.81
CA MET A 109 -16.67 8.43 -8.13
C MET A 109 -16.36 7.59 -6.88
N MET A 110 -15.86 8.19 -5.80
CA MET A 110 -15.57 7.47 -4.55
C MET A 110 -16.83 6.87 -3.93
N HIS A 111 -17.95 7.59 -3.94
CA HIS A 111 -19.21 7.06 -3.42
C HIS A 111 -19.65 5.83 -4.23
N ARG A 112 -19.65 5.93 -5.57
CA ARG A 112 -20.02 4.84 -6.46
C ARG A 112 -19.09 3.64 -6.26
N GLN A 113 -17.77 3.88 -6.26
CA GLN A 113 -16.75 2.85 -6.16
C GLN A 113 -16.82 2.08 -4.83
N LEU A 114 -16.90 2.78 -3.68
CA LEU A 114 -16.99 2.14 -2.37
C LEU A 114 -18.30 1.38 -2.18
N SER A 115 -19.40 1.87 -2.78
CA SER A 115 -20.67 1.14 -2.79
C SER A 115 -20.58 -0.16 -3.61
N GLU A 116 -19.89 -0.16 -4.74
CA GLU A 116 -19.64 -1.36 -5.55
C GLU A 116 -18.70 -2.35 -4.86
N VAL A 117 -17.64 -1.88 -4.20
CA VAL A 117 -16.74 -2.70 -3.37
C VAL A 117 -17.54 -3.44 -2.30
N ARG A 118 -18.39 -2.73 -1.57
CA ARG A 118 -19.26 -3.33 -0.55
C ARG A 118 -20.25 -4.34 -1.14
N ALA A 119 -20.88 -4.01 -2.27
CA ALA A 119 -21.84 -4.87 -2.94
C ALA A 119 -21.21 -6.18 -3.46
N ARG A 120 -19.92 -6.17 -3.80
CA ARG A 120 -19.13 -7.35 -4.16
C ARG A 120 -18.71 -8.20 -2.94
N GLY A 121 -18.99 -7.74 -1.72
CA GLY A 121 -18.63 -8.43 -0.48
C GLY A 121 -17.15 -8.28 -0.10
N GLU A 122 -16.44 -7.33 -0.68
CA GLU A 122 -15.09 -6.96 -0.23
C GLU A 122 -15.21 -6.11 1.04
N ALA A 123 -14.43 -6.44 2.06
CA ALA A 123 -14.48 -5.72 3.34
C ALA A 123 -13.61 -4.46 3.36
N LEU A 124 -12.63 -4.40 2.45
CA LEU A 124 -11.57 -3.39 2.43
C LEU A 124 -11.40 -2.80 1.03
N ALA A 125 -11.08 -1.50 0.98
CA ALA A 125 -10.44 -0.87 -0.16
C ALA A 125 -9.11 -0.26 0.29
N ILE A 126 -8.11 -0.29 -0.58
CA ILE A 126 -6.77 0.24 -0.29
C ILE A 126 -6.30 1.17 -1.41
N LEU A 127 -5.42 2.10 -1.10
CA LEU A 127 -4.78 2.95 -2.10
C LEU A 127 -3.44 3.51 -1.62
N TRP A 128 -2.66 4.00 -2.58
CA TRP A 128 -1.54 4.89 -2.37
C TRP A 128 -2.01 6.33 -2.58
N ALA A 129 -1.88 7.19 -1.56
CA ALA A 129 -2.35 8.56 -1.65
C ALA A 129 -1.32 9.44 -2.39
N SER A 130 -1.72 10.02 -3.53
CA SER A 130 -0.92 11.05 -4.19
C SER A 130 -0.82 12.35 -3.36
N GLU A 131 -1.88 12.65 -2.59
CA GLU A 131 -1.94 13.75 -1.63
C GLU A 131 -2.68 13.30 -0.38
N SER A 132 -2.05 13.36 0.79
CA SER A 132 -2.59 12.88 2.06
C SER A 132 -3.87 13.60 2.51
N ALA A 133 -4.09 14.85 2.08
CA ALA A 133 -5.27 15.64 2.44
C ALA A 133 -6.56 15.22 1.71
N ILE A 134 -6.48 14.29 0.74
CA ILE A 134 -7.62 13.97 -0.13
C ILE A 134 -8.51 12.87 0.47
N TYR A 135 -7.93 11.78 0.94
CA TYR A 135 -8.65 10.52 1.11
C TYR A 135 -9.28 10.32 2.50
N GLY A 136 -8.79 11.01 3.53
CA GLY A 136 -9.39 10.97 4.89
C GLY A 136 -10.88 11.32 4.90
N ARG A 137 -11.32 12.28 4.08
CA ARG A 137 -12.75 12.67 3.98
C ARG A 137 -13.66 11.57 3.40
N PHE A 138 -13.09 10.54 2.79
CA PHE A 138 -13.78 9.34 2.31
C PHE A 138 -13.65 8.17 3.28
N GLY A 139 -13.00 8.40 4.42
CA GLY A 139 -12.80 7.42 5.49
C GLY A 139 -11.61 6.50 5.31
N TYR A 140 -10.68 6.82 4.40
CA TYR A 140 -9.40 6.13 4.33
C TYR A 140 -8.46 6.61 5.44
N GLY A 141 -7.77 5.69 6.12
CA GLY A 141 -6.78 5.97 7.14
C GLY A 141 -5.42 5.36 6.79
N ILE A 142 -4.34 5.98 7.26
CA ILE A 142 -2.96 5.49 7.05
C ILE A 142 -2.78 4.20 7.82
N ALA A 143 -2.69 3.07 7.13
CA ALA A 143 -2.56 1.75 7.75
C ALA A 143 -1.14 1.20 7.71
N THR A 144 -0.32 1.61 6.73
CA THR A 144 1.10 1.27 6.67
C THR A 144 1.96 2.50 6.44
N GLN A 145 3.22 2.39 6.83
CA GLN A 145 4.26 3.38 6.53
C GLN A 145 5.42 2.69 5.82
N MET A 146 6.13 3.43 5.01
CA MET A 146 7.38 2.98 4.38
C MET A 146 8.53 3.92 4.68
N GLU A 147 9.74 3.45 4.47
CA GLU A 147 10.94 4.25 4.50
C GLU A 147 11.66 4.22 3.14
N ILE A 148 12.15 5.37 2.73
CA ILE A 148 13.13 5.49 1.66
C ILE A 148 14.50 5.47 2.33
N LEU A 149 15.33 4.50 1.97
CA LEU A 149 16.66 4.33 2.52
C LEU A 149 17.72 4.65 1.45
N ARG A 150 18.80 5.31 1.88
CA ARG A 150 20.00 5.54 1.08
C ARG A 150 21.20 5.19 1.96
N VAL A 151 21.86 4.07 1.66
CA VAL A 151 23.05 3.59 2.38
C VAL A 151 24.28 3.99 1.58
N PRO A 152 25.07 4.99 2.03
CA PRO A 152 26.33 5.36 1.35
C PRO A 152 27.36 4.25 1.46
N HIS A 153 28.22 4.14 0.44
CA HIS A 153 29.23 3.09 0.36
C HIS A 153 30.17 3.04 1.58
N GLU A 154 30.53 4.19 2.12
CA GLU A 154 31.44 4.30 3.26
C GLU A 154 30.85 3.75 4.57
N TYR A 155 29.55 3.48 4.62
CA TYR A 155 28.81 3.05 5.81
C TYR A 155 27.98 1.79 5.57
N ARG A 156 28.37 0.99 4.57
CA ARG A 156 27.65 -0.21 4.14
C ARG A 156 27.94 -1.47 4.97
N ASP A 157 28.98 -1.42 5.80
CA ASP A 157 29.43 -2.59 6.53
C ASP A 157 28.34 -3.10 7.49
N LEU A 158 28.12 -4.40 7.45
CA LEU A 158 27.30 -5.07 8.44
C LEU A 158 28.11 -5.28 9.72
N ARG A 159 27.41 -5.40 10.84
CA ARG A 159 27.97 -5.77 12.13
C ARG A 159 28.55 -7.18 12.05
N GLU A 160 29.59 -7.47 12.82
CA GLU A 160 30.20 -8.80 12.90
C GLU A 160 29.23 -9.90 13.36
N ASP A 161 28.23 -9.53 14.17
CA ASP A 161 27.18 -10.41 14.68
C ASP A 161 25.91 -10.40 13.80
N ALA A 162 25.93 -9.78 12.63
CA ALA A 162 24.81 -9.85 11.68
C ALA A 162 24.59 -11.32 11.27
N PRO A 163 23.34 -11.78 11.16
CA PRO A 163 23.02 -13.20 10.94
C PRO A 163 23.22 -13.61 9.47
N VAL A 164 24.36 -13.25 8.87
CA VAL A 164 24.69 -13.67 7.50
C VAL A 164 24.82 -15.17 7.47
N GLY A 165 23.95 -15.80 6.67
CA GLY A 165 23.88 -17.26 6.58
C GLY A 165 24.90 -17.85 5.59
N THR A 166 24.88 -19.19 5.49
CA THR A 166 25.69 -19.95 4.53
C THR A 166 24.91 -20.29 3.26
N GLY A 167 23.76 -19.67 3.06
CA GLY A 167 22.91 -19.87 1.88
C GLY A 167 23.65 -19.57 0.58
N ASN A 168 23.42 -20.40 -0.43
CA ASN A 168 24.02 -20.21 -1.74
C ASN A 168 23.30 -19.10 -2.51
N LEU A 169 24.05 -18.13 -3.01
CA LEU A 169 23.52 -17.03 -3.83
C LEU A 169 23.61 -17.37 -5.32
N ARG A 170 22.51 -17.19 -6.03
CA ARG A 170 22.44 -17.42 -7.48
C ARG A 170 21.68 -16.30 -8.18
N LEU A 171 22.26 -15.77 -9.25
CA LEU A 171 21.55 -14.88 -10.17
C LEU A 171 20.72 -15.73 -11.15
N LEU A 172 19.46 -15.36 -11.29
CA LEU A 172 18.53 -15.99 -12.21
C LEU A 172 18.45 -15.22 -13.52
N THR A 173 18.21 -15.94 -14.61
CA THR A 173 17.66 -15.37 -15.83
C THR A 173 16.22 -14.91 -15.58
N THR A 174 15.67 -14.08 -16.48
CA THR A 174 14.27 -13.63 -16.36
C THR A 174 13.28 -14.80 -16.39
N ASP A 175 13.57 -15.85 -17.19
CA ASP A 175 12.68 -17.01 -17.29
C ASP A 175 12.73 -17.87 -16.02
N GLU A 176 13.92 -18.13 -15.46
CA GLU A 176 14.04 -18.79 -14.15
C GLU A 176 13.36 -17.99 -13.03
N ALA A 177 13.50 -16.66 -13.04
CA ALA A 177 12.86 -15.79 -12.06
C ALA A 177 11.33 -15.84 -12.17
N ARG A 178 10.78 -15.93 -13.40
CA ARG A 178 9.35 -16.07 -13.65
C ARG A 178 8.78 -17.37 -13.07
N GLU A 179 9.54 -18.44 -13.11
CA GLU A 179 9.15 -19.74 -12.54
C GLU A 179 9.26 -19.76 -11.02
N ALA A 180 10.32 -19.18 -10.46
CA ALA A 180 10.68 -19.33 -9.05
C ALA A 180 10.05 -18.27 -8.12
N LEU A 181 10.12 -16.98 -8.48
CA LEU A 181 9.83 -15.90 -7.54
C LEU A 181 8.36 -15.80 -7.10
N PRO A 182 7.35 -16.07 -7.96
CA PRO A 182 5.95 -15.97 -7.52
C PRO A 182 5.61 -16.88 -6.35
N GLY A 183 6.13 -18.12 -6.34
CA GLY A 183 5.92 -19.06 -5.23
C GLY A 183 6.58 -18.62 -3.92
N VAL A 184 7.79 -18.10 -3.99
CA VAL A 184 8.52 -17.57 -2.81
C VAL A 184 7.81 -16.34 -2.26
N HIS A 185 7.41 -15.41 -3.12
CA HIS A 185 6.62 -14.24 -2.73
C HIS A 185 5.34 -14.64 -2.01
N GLU A 186 4.56 -15.56 -2.58
CA GLU A 186 3.28 -15.97 -2.01
C GLU A 186 3.46 -16.59 -0.62
N GLY A 187 4.47 -17.44 -0.41
CA GLY A 187 4.77 -18.04 0.89
C GLY A 187 5.15 -17.02 1.97
N ILE A 188 5.84 -15.95 1.59
CA ILE A 188 6.23 -14.86 2.51
C ILE A 188 5.05 -13.91 2.75
N ARG A 189 4.33 -13.52 1.69
CA ARG A 189 3.19 -12.61 1.74
C ARG A 189 2.14 -13.09 2.75
N GLN A 190 1.81 -14.38 2.75
CA GLN A 190 0.79 -14.96 3.65
C GLN A 190 1.09 -14.78 5.13
N LYS A 191 2.31 -14.40 5.49
CA LYS A 191 2.74 -14.16 6.88
C LYS A 191 2.89 -12.67 7.21
N ALA A 192 2.81 -11.79 6.20
CA ALA A 192 3.12 -10.37 6.31
C ALA A 192 1.84 -9.50 6.21
N PRO A 193 1.33 -8.94 7.33
CA PRO A 193 0.17 -8.05 7.30
C PRO A 193 0.38 -6.86 6.36
N GLY A 194 -0.63 -6.58 5.54
CA GLY A 194 -0.58 -5.51 4.55
C GLY A 194 -0.06 -5.92 3.17
N ALA A 195 0.61 -7.07 3.06
CA ALA A 195 1.08 -7.56 1.77
C ALA A 195 -0.09 -8.07 0.92
N VAL A 196 -0.01 -7.84 -0.41
CA VAL A 196 -1.05 -8.19 -1.37
C VAL A 196 -0.60 -9.27 -2.34
N SER A 197 -1.56 -10.02 -2.89
CA SER A 197 -1.32 -11.03 -3.93
C SER A 197 -0.91 -10.39 -5.25
N ARG A 198 -0.29 -11.19 -6.13
CA ARG A 198 0.05 -10.80 -7.50
C ARG A 198 -0.43 -11.86 -8.47
N SER A 199 -1.14 -11.45 -9.53
CA SER A 199 -1.45 -12.34 -10.64
C SER A 199 -0.21 -12.60 -11.52
N ALA A 200 -0.28 -13.60 -12.40
CA ALA A 200 0.79 -13.88 -13.35
C ALA A 200 1.01 -12.70 -14.31
N GLU A 201 -0.08 -12.03 -14.74
CA GLU A 201 -0.04 -10.84 -15.59
C GLU A 201 0.61 -9.67 -14.86
N TRP A 202 0.30 -9.49 -13.56
CA TRP A 202 0.92 -8.47 -12.73
C TRP A 202 2.43 -8.68 -12.62
N TRP A 203 2.88 -9.90 -12.31
CA TRP A 203 4.29 -10.27 -12.31
C TRP A 203 4.95 -9.99 -13.65
N HIS A 204 4.30 -10.40 -14.75
CA HIS A 204 4.83 -10.18 -16.09
C HIS A 204 5.04 -8.69 -16.36
N VAL A 205 4.00 -7.87 -16.21
CA VAL A 205 4.03 -6.45 -16.58
C VAL A 205 4.94 -5.63 -15.65
N ARG A 206 4.94 -5.93 -14.34
CA ARG A 206 5.63 -5.07 -13.35
C ARG A 206 7.08 -5.46 -13.08
N PHE A 207 7.42 -6.74 -13.26
CA PHE A 207 8.72 -7.25 -12.87
C PHE A 207 9.53 -7.89 -14.02
N PHE A 208 8.89 -8.63 -14.92
CA PHE A 208 9.62 -9.43 -15.91
C PHE A 208 9.72 -8.77 -17.29
N LEU A 209 8.77 -7.92 -17.66
CA LEU A 209 8.82 -7.22 -18.95
C LEU A 209 9.94 -6.20 -19.02
N ASP A 210 10.16 -5.48 -17.92
CA ASP A 210 11.30 -4.59 -17.68
C ASP A 210 11.70 -3.70 -18.88
N LEU A 211 10.77 -2.88 -19.37
CA LEU A 211 10.99 -2.01 -20.52
C LEU A 211 12.08 -0.95 -20.25
N PRO A 212 12.97 -0.65 -21.22
CA PRO A 212 14.04 0.33 -21.05
C PRO A 212 13.58 1.72 -20.61
N ASP A 213 12.45 2.21 -21.13
CA ASP A 213 11.89 3.53 -20.81
C ASP A 213 11.32 3.63 -19.39
N SER A 214 11.04 2.48 -18.74
CA SER A 214 10.57 2.40 -17.35
C SER A 214 11.69 2.29 -16.31
N ARG A 215 12.97 2.38 -16.72
CA ARG A 215 14.12 2.11 -15.85
C ARG A 215 14.74 3.36 -15.21
N ASP A 216 14.28 4.55 -15.54
CA ASP A 216 14.82 5.84 -15.03
C ASP A 216 16.35 5.97 -15.16
N GLY A 217 16.88 5.42 -16.26
CA GLY A 217 18.31 5.42 -16.57
C GLY A 217 19.09 4.34 -15.81
N PHE A 218 18.46 3.43 -15.10
CA PHE A 218 19.07 2.21 -14.58
C PHE A 218 19.17 1.11 -15.66
N GLY A 219 20.02 0.12 -15.43
CA GLY A 219 20.07 -1.11 -16.20
C GLY A 219 18.84 -1.99 -15.96
N ALA A 220 18.82 -3.15 -16.60
CA ALA A 220 17.77 -4.16 -16.42
C ALA A 220 17.70 -4.70 -14.98
N ASN A 221 16.59 -5.34 -14.64
CA ASN A 221 16.44 -6.04 -13.38
C ASN A 221 17.44 -7.19 -13.27
N ASN A 222 18.03 -7.31 -12.10
CA ASN A 222 18.78 -8.48 -11.68
C ASN A 222 17.95 -9.22 -10.63
N TYR A 223 17.84 -10.52 -10.76
CA TYR A 223 17.08 -11.39 -9.86
C TYR A 223 18.07 -12.26 -9.10
N LEU A 224 18.27 -11.97 -7.83
CA LEU A 224 19.14 -12.71 -6.93
C LEU A 224 18.30 -13.58 -6.01
N VAL A 225 18.65 -14.84 -5.83
CA VAL A 225 18.03 -15.73 -4.85
C VAL A 225 19.05 -16.23 -3.84
N CYS A 226 18.57 -16.51 -2.63
CA CYS A 226 19.30 -17.24 -1.60
C CYS A 226 18.68 -18.63 -1.45
N GLU A 227 19.50 -19.66 -1.58
CA GLU A 227 19.10 -21.07 -1.48
C GLU A 227 19.67 -21.66 -0.18
N GLU A 228 18.80 -22.21 0.65
CA GLU A 228 19.14 -22.93 1.88
C GLU A 228 18.51 -24.33 1.80
N ASP A 229 19.27 -25.36 2.09
CA ASP A 229 18.83 -26.76 2.05
C ASP A 229 18.13 -27.17 0.74
N GLY A 230 18.65 -26.64 -0.39
CA GLY A 230 18.12 -26.93 -1.73
C GLY A 230 16.79 -26.23 -2.08
N ARG A 231 16.35 -25.25 -1.29
CA ARG A 231 15.13 -24.46 -1.46
C ARG A 231 15.46 -22.96 -1.47
N ILE A 232 14.81 -22.21 -2.35
CA ILE A 232 14.89 -20.75 -2.33
C ILE A 232 14.13 -20.24 -1.09
N THR A 233 14.84 -19.59 -0.17
CA THR A 233 14.31 -19.02 1.08
C THR A 233 14.26 -17.50 1.07
N GLY A 234 14.77 -16.88 0.00
CA GLY A 234 14.68 -15.43 -0.18
C GLY A 234 15.12 -15.00 -1.56
N TYR A 235 14.70 -13.81 -1.94
CA TYR A 235 15.12 -13.18 -3.19
C TYR A 235 15.26 -11.66 -3.03
N LEU A 236 16.04 -11.07 -3.94
CA LEU A 236 16.25 -9.64 -4.09
C LEU A 236 16.19 -9.26 -5.57
N ILE A 237 15.36 -8.26 -5.90
CA ILE A 237 15.27 -7.68 -7.23
C ILE A 237 15.91 -6.31 -7.18
N TYR A 238 16.92 -6.06 -8.01
CA TYR A 238 17.64 -4.80 -8.02
C TYR A 238 18.04 -4.37 -9.42
N ARG A 239 18.31 -3.08 -9.57
CA ARG A 239 18.89 -2.46 -10.76
C ARG A 239 20.18 -1.75 -10.42
N ARG A 240 21.05 -1.59 -11.41
CA ARG A 240 22.30 -0.84 -11.28
C ARG A 240 22.32 0.32 -12.26
N LYS A 241 22.91 1.43 -11.82
CA LYS A 241 23.23 2.58 -12.67
C LYS A 241 24.69 2.91 -12.48
N GLY A 242 25.50 2.82 -13.56
CA GLY A 242 26.89 3.29 -13.55
C GLY A 242 26.93 4.81 -13.47
N ASP A 243 27.83 5.32 -12.66
CA ASP A 243 28.14 6.75 -12.57
C ASP A 243 29.62 6.92 -12.19
N TYR A 244 30.26 7.94 -12.73
CA TYR A 244 31.67 8.26 -12.49
C TYR A 244 31.83 9.76 -12.35
N HIS A 245 32.47 10.19 -11.26
CA HIS A 245 32.90 11.56 -11.06
C HIS A 245 34.43 11.61 -10.98
N ASP A 246 35.10 12.30 -11.88
CA ASP A 246 36.56 12.38 -11.95
C ASP A 246 37.23 11.00 -11.92
N TRP A 247 36.70 10.04 -12.67
CA TRP A 247 37.13 8.63 -12.73
C TRP A 247 36.93 7.84 -11.41
N ILE A 248 36.25 8.43 -10.43
CA ILE A 248 35.88 7.73 -9.19
C ILE A 248 34.49 7.11 -9.38
N PRO A 249 34.33 5.79 -9.12
CA PRO A 249 33.04 5.15 -9.19
C PRO A 249 32.05 5.73 -8.17
N GLY A 250 30.87 6.15 -8.65
CA GLY A 250 29.77 6.68 -7.84
C GLY A 250 28.43 6.03 -8.19
N GLY A 251 28.49 4.81 -8.78
CA GLY A 251 27.29 4.11 -9.25
C GLY A 251 26.24 3.91 -8.19
N LYS A 252 25.02 3.61 -8.63
CA LYS A 252 23.87 3.38 -7.76
C LYS A 252 23.32 1.98 -7.92
N VAL A 253 22.86 1.41 -6.82
CA VAL A 253 21.97 0.24 -6.80
C VAL A 253 20.61 0.67 -6.30
N LEU A 254 19.55 0.35 -7.03
CA LEU A 254 18.17 0.48 -6.59
C LEU A 254 17.64 -0.92 -6.26
N VAL A 255 17.44 -1.20 -4.98
CA VAL A 255 16.70 -2.38 -4.53
C VAL A 255 15.23 -2.11 -4.77
N ARG A 256 14.60 -2.93 -5.61
CA ARG A 256 13.17 -2.86 -5.92
C ARG A 256 12.34 -3.66 -4.94
N GLU A 257 12.89 -4.80 -4.51
CA GLU A 257 12.25 -5.69 -3.57
C GLU A 257 13.28 -6.60 -2.90
N CYS A 258 13.13 -6.84 -1.61
CA CYS A 258 13.87 -7.84 -0.85
C CYS A 258 12.91 -8.61 0.04
N MET A 259 12.78 -9.91 -0.18
CA MET A 259 11.91 -10.79 0.60
C MET A 259 12.66 -12.05 1.01
N ALA A 260 12.54 -12.44 2.28
CA ALA A 260 13.15 -13.65 2.79
C ALA A 260 12.30 -14.30 3.90
N GLU A 261 12.32 -15.63 3.93
CA GLU A 261 11.66 -16.43 4.97
C GLU A 261 12.51 -16.56 6.24
N THR A 262 13.84 -16.46 6.08
CA THR A 262 14.81 -16.65 7.17
C THR A 262 15.64 -15.38 7.39
N GLN A 263 16.13 -15.21 8.61
CA GLN A 263 17.07 -14.12 8.94
C GLN A 263 18.38 -14.26 8.16
N GLY A 264 18.84 -15.52 7.98
CA GLY A 264 20.08 -15.83 7.26
C GLY A 264 19.98 -15.43 5.79
N ALA A 265 18.91 -15.82 5.10
CA ALA A 265 18.69 -15.45 3.71
C ALA A 265 18.56 -13.93 3.53
N TYR A 266 17.83 -13.26 4.45
CA TYR A 266 17.68 -11.80 4.42
C TYR A 266 19.03 -11.09 4.54
N ALA A 267 19.82 -11.46 5.56
CA ALA A 267 21.14 -10.84 5.78
C ALA A 267 22.11 -11.14 4.64
N THR A 268 22.11 -12.37 4.09
CA THR A 268 22.99 -12.78 2.98
C THR A 268 22.67 -12.01 1.69
N LEU A 269 21.37 -11.77 1.39
CA LEU A 269 20.95 -10.95 0.25
C LEU A 269 21.41 -9.49 0.40
N TRP A 270 21.29 -8.92 1.61
CA TRP A 270 21.77 -7.56 1.87
C TRP A 270 23.30 -7.47 1.86
N ASP A 271 24.02 -8.44 2.43
CA ASP A 271 25.48 -8.48 2.37
C ASP A 271 25.98 -8.45 0.93
N TYR A 272 25.37 -9.25 0.05
CA TYR A 272 25.71 -9.25 -1.38
C TYR A 272 25.52 -7.86 -2.02
N VAL A 273 24.32 -7.25 -1.87
CA VAL A 273 24.02 -6.01 -2.59
C VAL A 273 24.79 -4.81 -2.05
N LEU A 274 25.07 -4.79 -0.76
CA LEU A 274 25.91 -3.77 -0.12
C LEU A 274 27.38 -3.88 -0.57
N ASN A 275 27.86 -5.08 -0.87
CA ASN A 275 29.26 -5.33 -1.29
C ASN A 275 29.48 -5.33 -2.81
N LEU A 276 28.51 -4.88 -3.61
CA LEU A 276 28.70 -4.72 -5.05
C LEU A 276 29.76 -3.66 -5.35
N ASP A 277 30.67 -4.00 -6.29
CA ASP A 277 31.73 -3.09 -6.74
C ASP A 277 31.18 -1.91 -7.56
N LEU A 278 31.92 -0.80 -7.59
CA LEU A 278 31.63 0.40 -8.35
C LEU A 278 30.33 1.11 -7.95
N VAL A 279 29.89 0.92 -6.72
CA VAL A 279 28.66 1.46 -6.14
C VAL A 279 29.00 2.53 -5.10
N GLY A 280 28.45 3.73 -5.24
CA GLY A 280 28.54 4.81 -4.26
C GLY A 280 27.37 4.84 -3.26
N VAL A 281 26.21 4.29 -3.64
CA VAL A 281 25.02 4.27 -2.78
C VAL A 281 24.09 3.11 -3.14
N VAL A 282 23.53 2.47 -2.13
CA VAL A 282 22.42 1.51 -2.25
C VAL A 282 21.13 2.20 -1.81
N GLU A 283 20.14 2.20 -2.69
CA GLU A 283 18.84 2.84 -2.53
C GLU A 283 17.75 1.78 -2.37
N TYR A 284 16.83 1.96 -1.40
CA TYR A 284 15.66 1.12 -1.21
C TYR A 284 14.45 2.01 -0.91
N ASP A 285 13.54 2.13 -1.87
CA ASP A 285 12.46 3.15 -1.82
C ASP A 285 11.19 2.66 -1.13
N VAL A 286 11.05 1.36 -0.92
CA VAL A 286 9.86 0.73 -0.34
C VAL A 286 10.20 -0.13 0.88
N ALA A 287 11.17 0.32 1.67
CA ALA A 287 11.57 -0.37 2.90
C ALA A 287 10.44 -0.35 3.94
N SER A 288 10.37 -1.37 4.77
CA SER A 288 9.45 -1.41 5.91
C SER A 288 9.74 -0.29 6.91
N SER A 289 8.73 0.21 7.61
CA SER A 289 8.92 1.14 8.73
C SER A 289 9.66 0.51 9.93
N ALA A 290 9.77 -0.82 9.95
CA ALA A 290 10.54 -1.61 10.91
C ALA A 290 11.64 -2.42 10.19
N GLU A 291 12.37 -1.77 9.28
CA GLU A 291 13.36 -2.38 8.39
C GLU A 291 14.51 -3.04 9.16
N PRO A 292 14.70 -4.39 9.04
CA PRO A 292 15.74 -5.09 9.78
C PRO A 292 17.16 -4.68 9.39
N LEU A 293 17.41 -4.28 8.13
CA LEU A 293 18.71 -3.81 7.67
C LEU A 293 19.33 -2.76 8.60
N LEU A 294 18.51 -1.85 9.14
CA LEU A 294 18.98 -0.77 10.00
C LEU A 294 19.60 -1.27 11.33
N TRP A 295 19.27 -2.48 11.76
CA TRP A 295 19.83 -3.12 12.95
C TRP A 295 21.06 -3.96 12.63
N MET A 296 21.25 -4.33 11.37
CA MET A 296 22.40 -5.09 10.90
C MET A 296 23.57 -4.20 10.48
N LEU A 297 23.31 -2.95 10.06
CA LEU A 297 24.36 -1.99 9.70
C LEU A 297 25.20 -1.59 10.92
N GLN A 298 26.55 -1.52 10.74
CA GLN A 298 27.48 -1.10 11.77
C GLN A 298 27.25 0.37 12.18
N ASP A 299 26.98 1.25 11.21
CA ASP A 299 26.65 2.68 11.44
C ASP A 299 25.34 3.07 10.73
N SER A 300 24.21 2.58 11.25
CA SER A 300 22.89 2.86 10.69
C SER A 300 22.50 4.36 10.74
N ARG A 301 23.15 5.17 11.60
CA ARG A 301 22.89 6.62 11.67
C ARG A 301 23.27 7.35 10.38
N ARG A 302 24.20 6.83 9.61
CA ARG A 302 24.66 7.41 8.34
C ARG A 302 23.73 7.09 7.17
N THR A 303 22.83 6.12 7.33
CA THR A 303 21.76 5.88 6.36
C THR A 303 20.83 7.08 6.30
N LYS A 304 20.68 7.67 5.12
CA LYS A 304 19.67 8.72 4.92
C LYS A 304 18.30 8.07 4.86
N ARG A 305 17.38 8.54 5.71
CA ARG A 305 16.06 7.97 5.87
C ARG A 305 14.98 9.02 5.64
N LYS A 306 13.91 8.62 4.93
CA LYS A 306 12.69 9.43 4.82
C LYS A 306 11.50 8.51 5.01
N ARG A 307 10.69 8.79 6.04
CA ARG A 307 9.45 8.06 6.31
C ARG A 307 8.27 8.73 5.62
N LEU A 308 7.42 7.92 5.00
CA LEU A 308 6.22 8.35 4.30
C LEU A 308 5.04 7.44 4.71
N ASP A 309 3.82 7.94 4.52
CA ASP A 309 2.64 7.09 4.43
C ASP A 309 2.72 6.20 3.20
N ALA A 310 2.18 5.00 3.29
CA ALA A 310 2.17 4.04 2.20
C ALA A 310 0.72 3.61 1.89
N ILE A 311 0.28 2.44 2.33
CA ILE A 311 -1.10 2.01 2.10
C ILE A 311 -2.07 2.73 3.05
N TRP A 312 -3.09 3.32 2.45
CA TRP A 312 -4.29 3.81 3.12
C TRP A 312 -5.38 2.77 2.98
N VAL A 313 -6.06 2.45 4.07
CA VAL A 313 -7.15 1.48 4.12
C VAL A 313 -8.48 2.19 4.31
N ARG A 314 -9.52 1.72 3.64
CA ARG A 314 -10.91 2.04 3.90
C ARG A 314 -11.65 0.75 4.26
N ILE A 315 -12.15 0.66 5.48
CA ILE A 315 -13.00 -0.45 5.88
C ILE A 315 -14.43 -0.15 5.43
N VAL A 316 -15.00 -0.97 4.57
CA VAL A 316 -16.38 -0.81 4.06
C VAL A 316 -17.36 -1.79 4.72
N ASP A 317 -16.85 -2.86 5.33
CA ASP A 317 -17.58 -3.82 6.15
C ASP A 317 -16.77 -4.09 7.43
N ILE A 318 -17.19 -3.44 8.53
CA ILE A 318 -16.46 -3.46 9.80
C ILE A 318 -16.55 -4.83 10.47
N GLU A 319 -17.74 -5.46 10.45
CA GLU A 319 -17.92 -6.77 11.09
C GLU A 319 -17.05 -7.83 10.44
N ARG A 320 -17.05 -7.87 9.12
CA ARG A 320 -16.22 -8.82 8.35
C ARG A 320 -14.73 -8.52 8.50
N ALA A 321 -14.33 -7.26 8.43
CA ALA A 321 -12.93 -6.88 8.55
C ALA A 321 -12.36 -7.23 9.94
N LEU A 322 -13.04 -6.77 11.01
CA LEU A 322 -12.59 -7.05 12.38
C LEU A 322 -12.73 -8.52 12.77
N GLY A 323 -13.72 -9.26 12.24
CA GLY A 323 -13.87 -10.69 12.48
C GLY A 323 -12.84 -11.57 11.78
N ALA A 324 -12.15 -11.06 10.76
CA ALA A 324 -11.18 -11.85 9.98
C ALA A 324 -9.75 -11.78 10.49
N ARG A 325 -9.41 -10.77 11.30
CA ARG A 325 -8.06 -10.63 11.83
C ARG A 325 -7.88 -11.35 13.17
N THR A 326 -6.64 -11.72 13.48
CA THR A 326 -6.24 -12.20 14.80
C THR A 326 -5.86 -11.04 15.72
N TYR A 327 -5.95 -11.23 17.01
CA TYR A 327 -5.74 -10.23 18.05
C TYR A 327 -4.65 -10.65 19.03
N GLN A 328 -3.93 -9.67 19.62
CA GLN A 328 -2.92 -9.90 20.64
C GLN A 328 -3.51 -9.72 22.05
N GLY A 329 -4.21 -10.74 22.52
CA GLY A 329 -4.79 -10.79 23.86
C GLY A 329 -6.31 -10.81 23.88
N ASP A 330 -6.84 -11.08 25.06
CA ASP A 330 -8.27 -11.17 25.31
C ASP A 330 -8.85 -9.82 25.73
N GLY A 331 -10.10 -9.59 25.38
CA GLY A 331 -10.80 -8.39 25.78
C GLY A 331 -12.11 -8.18 25.02
N ARG A 332 -12.88 -7.22 25.52
CA ARG A 332 -14.14 -6.79 24.93
C ARG A 332 -14.15 -5.26 24.84
N LEU A 333 -14.55 -4.75 23.69
CA LEU A 333 -14.59 -3.32 23.41
C LEU A 333 -15.81 -2.99 22.55
N VAL A 334 -16.58 -1.97 22.94
CA VAL A 334 -17.64 -1.41 22.10
C VAL A 334 -17.11 -0.15 21.41
N ILE A 335 -17.12 -0.15 20.08
CA ILE A 335 -16.59 0.94 19.26
C ILE A 335 -17.73 1.56 18.47
N GLU A 336 -17.94 2.86 18.63
CA GLU A 336 -18.82 3.64 17.74
C GLU A 336 -17.98 4.23 16.60
N VAL A 337 -18.31 3.85 15.36
CA VAL A 337 -17.68 4.39 14.15
C VAL A 337 -18.64 5.36 13.47
N ARG A 338 -18.26 6.64 13.43
CA ARG A 338 -19.07 7.72 12.85
C ARG A 338 -18.73 7.94 11.39
N ASP A 339 -19.27 7.11 10.52
CA ASP A 339 -19.07 7.24 9.08
C ASP A 339 -20.08 8.22 8.49
N ARG A 340 -19.58 9.33 7.94
CA ARG A 340 -20.39 10.38 7.31
C ARG A 340 -20.43 10.27 5.78
N PHE A 341 -19.61 9.38 5.22
CA PHE A 341 -19.46 9.27 3.78
C PHE A 341 -20.21 8.07 3.19
N LEU A 342 -20.05 6.89 3.77
CA LEU A 342 -20.68 5.65 3.28
C LEU A 342 -21.85 5.27 4.19
N GLU A 343 -23.07 5.44 3.68
CA GLU A 343 -24.28 5.14 4.42
C GLU A 343 -24.32 3.66 4.88
N GLY A 344 -24.70 3.46 6.15
CA GLY A 344 -24.81 2.13 6.75
C GLY A 344 -23.48 1.41 7.02
N ALA A 345 -22.32 2.03 6.71
CA ALA A 345 -21.02 1.47 7.09
C ALA A 345 -20.61 1.77 8.53
N GLY A 346 -21.08 2.90 9.09
CA GLY A 346 -20.88 3.25 10.49
C GLY A 346 -21.88 2.57 11.43
N GLY A 347 -21.71 2.80 12.75
CA GLY A 347 -22.55 2.27 13.81
C GLY A 347 -21.74 1.91 15.05
N ARG A 348 -22.41 1.21 15.99
CA ARG A 348 -21.77 0.65 17.19
C ARG A 348 -21.48 -0.83 16.95
N PHE A 349 -20.28 -1.25 17.30
CA PHE A 349 -19.77 -2.59 17.10
C PHE A 349 -19.15 -3.12 18.38
N GLU A 350 -19.59 -4.29 18.81
CA GLU A 350 -18.94 -5.05 19.88
C GLU A 350 -17.85 -5.92 19.26
N LEU A 351 -16.62 -5.70 19.69
CA LEU A 351 -15.47 -6.54 19.40
C LEU A 351 -15.11 -7.37 20.64
N VAL A 352 -15.13 -8.69 20.51
CA VAL A 352 -14.69 -9.62 21.54
C VAL A 352 -13.51 -10.42 20.99
N SER A 353 -12.40 -10.43 21.73
CA SER A 353 -11.25 -11.27 21.42
C SER A 353 -11.01 -12.26 22.54
N ALA A 354 -10.86 -13.55 22.18
CA ALA A 354 -10.56 -14.64 23.09
C ALA A 354 -9.63 -15.66 22.42
N GLY A 355 -8.48 -15.93 23.03
CA GLY A 355 -7.48 -16.86 22.50
C GLY A 355 -6.89 -16.44 21.16
N GLY A 356 -6.96 -15.16 20.82
CA GLY A 356 -6.50 -14.62 19.55
C GLY A 356 -7.60 -14.49 18.48
N ASP A 357 -8.68 -15.24 18.55
CA ASP A 357 -9.81 -15.14 17.64
C ASP A 357 -10.66 -13.91 17.96
N GLY A 358 -11.19 -13.25 16.94
CA GLY A 358 -12.04 -12.08 17.04
C GLY A 358 -13.46 -12.33 16.57
N LEU A 359 -14.45 -11.87 17.35
CA LEU A 359 -15.84 -11.75 16.93
C LEU A 359 -16.23 -10.27 16.94
N CYS A 360 -16.72 -9.79 15.82
CA CYS A 360 -17.27 -8.42 15.73
C CYS A 360 -18.72 -8.47 15.26
N ARG A 361 -19.61 -7.76 15.99
CA ARG A 361 -21.04 -7.68 15.66
C ARG A 361 -21.61 -6.32 16.02
N ARG A 362 -22.69 -5.92 15.33
CA ARG A 362 -23.42 -4.71 15.71
C ARG A 362 -24.04 -4.84 17.09
N THR A 363 -24.13 -3.72 17.81
CA THR A 363 -24.70 -3.66 19.15
C THR A 363 -25.37 -2.30 19.36
N ASP A 364 -26.31 -2.25 20.34
CA ASP A 364 -26.93 -1.01 20.81
C ASP A 364 -26.31 -0.51 22.14
N GLU A 365 -25.28 -1.21 22.66
CA GLU A 365 -24.61 -0.85 23.90
C GLU A 365 -23.88 0.49 23.79
N GLU A 366 -23.66 1.15 24.94
CA GLU A 366 -22.91 2.39 24.99
C GLU A 366 -21.45 2.15 24.62
N PRO A 367 -20.84 3.03 23.80
CA PRO A 367 -19.50 2.81 23.30
C PRO A 367 -18.43 3.13 24.34
N ASP A 368 -17.42 2.27 24.44
CA ASP A 368 -16.17 2.53 25.18
C ASP A 368 -15.29 3.54 24.43
N LEU A 369 -15.31 3.47 23.08
CA LEU A 369 -14.56 4.35 22.20
C LEU A 369 -15.45 4.89 21.07
N VAL A 370 -15.21 6.16 20.70
CA VAL A 370 -15.84 6.80 19.55
C VAL A 370 -14.76 7.32 18.61
N MET A 371 -14.86 6.98 17.32
CA MET A 371 -13.89 7.36 16.29
C MET A 371 -14.52 7.47 14.91
N GLY A 372 -13.79 8.03 13.95
CA GLY A 372 -14.17 7.99 12.55
C GLY A 372 -13.64 6.71 11.85
N PRO A 373 -14.07 6.46 10.60
CA PRO A 373 -13.60 5.32 9.83
C PRO A 373 -12.09 5.38 9.53
N GLU A 374 -11.52 6.57 9.41
CA GLU A 374 -10.08 6.76 9.14
C GLU A 374 -9.20 6.34 10.33
N GLU A 375 -9.65 6.57 11.57
CA GLU A 375 -8.94 6.15 12.77
C GLU A 375 -8.97 4.62 12.92
N LEU A 376 -10.13 4.01 12.74
CA LEU A 376 -10.25 2.56 12.78
C LEU A 376 -9.39 1.90 11.69
N ALA A 377 -9.39 2.45 10.48
CA ALA A 377 -8.57 1.97 9.38
C ALA A 377 -7.07 2.09 9.68
N GLY A 378 -6.64 3.19 10.32
CA GLY A 378 -5.25 3.40 10.75
C GLY A 378 -4.78 2.39 11.80
N LEU A 379 -5.69 1.84 12.61
CA LEU A 379 -5.40 0.82 13.61
C LEU A 379 -5.49 -0.61 13.04
N TYR A 380 -6.21 -0.80 11.95
CA TYR A 380 -6.67 -2.11 11.48
C TYR A 380 -5.55 -3.12 11.22
N LEU A 381 -4.47 -2.71 10.58
CA LEU A 381 -3.34 -3.61 10.27
C LEU A 381 -2.32 -3.75 11.42
N GLY A 382 -2.51 -3.06 12.52
CA GLY A 382 -1.67 -3.15 13.71
C GLY A 382 -0.44 -2.24 13.74
N GLY A 383 -0.29 -1.35 12.74
CA GLY A 383 0.80 -0.38 12.68
C GLY A 383 0.49 0.96 13.35
N GLY A 384 -0.78 1.25 13.63
CA GLY A 384 -1.24 2.48 14.28
C GLY A 384 -1.24 2.37 15.80
N SER A 385 -1.28 3.53 16.48
CA SER A 385 -1.39 3.60 17.95
C SER A 385 -2.66 4.34 18.37
N ALA A 386 -3.53 3.65 19.12
CA ALA A 386 -4.72 4.24 19.70
C ALA A 386 -4.38 5.37 20.67
N TRP A 387 -3.27 5.26 21.40
CA TRP A 387 -2.76 6.32 22.27
C TRP A 387 -2.40 7.58 21.50
N SER A 388 -1.76 7.45 20.35
CA SER A 388 -1.39 8.60 19.52
C SER A 388 -2.64 9.31 18.97
N LEU A 389 -3.62 8.55 18.50
CA LEU A 389 -4.89 9.07 18.00
C LEU A 389 -5.71 9.74 19.11
N TRP A 390 -5.74 9.15 20.31
CA TRP A 390 -6.42 9.73 21.46
C TRP A 390 -5.79 11.06 21.90
N ARG A 391 -4.45 11.11 22.01
CA ARG A 391 -3.72 12.36 22.33
C ARG A 391 -3.89 13.44 21.26
N ALA A 392 -4.12 13.03 20.01
CA ALA A 392 -4.43 13.96 18.92
C ALA A 392 -5.92 14.39 18.90
N GLY A 393 -6.76 13.90 19.83
CA GLY A 393 -8.20 14.20 19.88
C GLY A 393 -9.01 13.53 18.77
N ARG A 394 -8.45 12.48 18.13
CA ARG A 394 -9.10 11.76 17.03
C ARG A 394 -9.99 10.61 17.52
N ILE A 395 -9.72 10.07 18.70
CA ILE A 395 -10.51 9.05 19.40
C ILE A 395 -11.00 9.63 20.72
N ALA A 396 -12.28 9.44 21.04
CA ALA A 396 -12.85 9.74 22.33
C ALA A 396 -13.11 8.45 23.12
N GLY A 397 -12.84 8.48 24.43
CA GLY A 397 -13.03 7.37 25.36
C GLY A 397 -12.15 7.47 26.59
N SER A 398 -12.29 6.53 27.52
CA SER A 398 -11.46 6.47 28.73
C SER A 398 -10.04 5.97 28.42
N GLU A 399 -9.05 6.34 29.23
CA GLU A 399 -7.67 5.85 29.10
C GLU A 399 -7.60 4.32 29.14
N SER A 400 -8.43 3.67 29.94
CA SER A 400 -8.47 2.19 30.01
C SER A 400 -9.00 1.58 28.71
N ALA A 401 -10.00 2.16 28.06
CA ALA A 401 -10.52 1.72 26.78
C ALA A 401 -9.48 1.93 25.65
N VAL A 402 -8.77 3.07 25.67
CA VAL A 402 -7.66 3.35 24.73
C VAL A 402 -6.54 2.34 24.88
N ALA A 403 -6.11 2.04 26.13
CA ALA A 403 -5.09 1.03 26.40
C ALA A 403 -5.50 -0.36 25.92
N LEU A 404 -6.77 -0.71 26.09
CA LEU A 404 -7.31 -1.97 25.60
C LEU A 404 -7.30 -2.02 24.06
N ALA A 405 -7.75 -0.96 23.41
CA ALA A 405 -7.73 -0.86 21.95
C ALA A 405 -6.31 -0.94 21.38
N ASP A 406 -5.35 -0.23 21.98
CA ASP A 406 -3.95 -0.24 21.54
C ASP A 406 -3.35 -1.65 21.62
N ARG A 407 -3.67 -2.40 22.69
CA ARG A 407 -3.26 -3.80 22.86
C ARG A 407 -3.96 -4.73 21.86
N LEU A 408 -5.28 -4.65 21.75
CA LEU A 408 -6.05 -5.57 20.89
C LEU A 408 -5.75 -5.32 19.40
N LEU A 409 -5.75 -4.07 18.97
CA LEU A 409 -5.59 -3.72 17.56
C LEU A 409 -4.11 -3.65 17.12
N GLY A 410 -3.16 -3.59 18.05
CA GLY A 410 -1.74 -3.68 17.75
C GLY A 410 -1.33 -5.04 17.17
N TRP A 411 -0.16 -5.10 16.54
CA TRP A 411 0.43 -6.35 16.03
C TRP A 411 1.94 -6.31 16.19
N HIS A 412 2.57 -7.45 16.47
CA HIS A 412 4.02 -7.55 16.73
C HIS A 412 4.89 -7.31 15.48
N MET A 413 4.33 -7.49 14.30
CA MET A 413 4.99 -7.23 13.02
C MET A 413 4.42 -5.95 12.42
N ALA A 414 5.28 -5.01 12.03
CA ALA A 414 4.85 -3.81 11.34
C ALA A 414 4.20 -4.19 9.98
N PRO A 415 2.99 -3.71 9.70
CA PRO A 415 2.35 -4.00 8.43
C PRO A 415 3.10 -3.32 7.30
N HIS A 416 3.25 -4.03 6.18
CA HIS A 416 4.01 -3.54 5.05
C HIS A 416 3.45 -4.04 3.72
N CYS A 417 3.46 -3.17 2.72
CA CYS A 417 3.13 -3.48 1.33
C CYS A 417 4.24 -2.97 0.44
N GLN A 418 4.91 -3.87 -0.27
CA GLN A 418 5.93 -3.49 -1.26
C GLN A 418 5.32 -3.17 -2.63
N GLU A 419 4.03 -3.51 -2.83
CA GLU A 419 3.35 -3.30 -4.10
C GLU A 419 2.84 -1.87 -4.23
N HIS A 420 3.29 -1.19 -5.29
CA HIS A 420 2.82 0.13 -5.68
C HIS A 420 1.98 0.01 -6.95
N PHE A 421 0.67 0.29 -6.86
CA PHE A 421 -0.32 0.13 -7.93
C PHE A 421 -1.06 1.41 -8.31
#